data_f89b69ced9042535c58409cb0a5a33f8
#
_entry.id   f89b69ced9042535c58409cb0a5a33f8
#
_cell.length_a   1.000
_cell.length_b   1.000
_cell.length_c   1.000
_cell.angle_alpha   90.00
_cell.angle_beta   90.00
_cell.angle_gamma   90.00
#
_symmetry.space_group_name_H-M   'P 1'
#
loop_
_entity.id
_entity.type
_entity.pdbx_description
1 polymer ?
#
loop_
_entity_poly.entity_id
_entity_poly.type
_entity_poly.pdbx_seq_one_letter_code
_entity_poly.pdbx_strand_id
1 'polypeptide(L)'
;MSVEVLYETKAKATGGRDGAVETLTGSFKTKLTTPKELGGAGGEGNNPEELFASGYAACFIGAMKFVGSQEKIAVPADTSITATVGIGPRSEGGFGLEVALEVSVPGMDKAEAEALVSKAHEVCPYSNATRGNIDVKLSVV
;
A
#
# COMPACT_ATOMS: atom_id res chain seq x y z
N MET A 1 17.04 -12.69 -5.88
CA MET A 1 15.96 -12.10 -6.69
C MET A 1 16.49 -10.90 -7.45
N SER A 2 16.21 -10.80 -8.74
CA SER A 2 16.60 -9.67 -9.58
C SER A 2 15.36 -9.04 -10.21
N VAL A 3 15.45 -7.75 -10.52
CA VAL A 3 14.36 -6.98 -11.13
C VAL A 3 14.91 -6.27 -12.37
N GLU A 4 14.22 -6.41 -13.48
CA GLU A 4 14.48 -5.61 -14.67
C GLU A 4 13.74 -4.29 -14.53
N VAL A 5 14.47 -3.22 -14.18
CA VAL A 5 13.85 -1.92 -13.86
C VAL A 5 13.35 -1.24 -15.14
N LEU A 6 12.04 -1.00 -15.19
CA LEU A 6 11.39 -0.28 -16.30
C LEU A 6 11.18 1.20 -15.99
N TYR A 7 11.07 1.55 -14.72
CA TYR A 7 10.81 2.91 -14.27
C TYR A 7 11.42 3.12 -12.90
N GLU A 8 12.04 4.26 -12.68
CA GLU A 8 12.51 4.66 -11.36
C GLU A 8 12.08 6.09 -11.04
N THR A 9 11.89 6.36 -9.75
CA THR A 9 11.56 7.70 -9.28
C THR A 9 12.32 7.98 -7.98
N LYS A 10 12.39 9.23 -7.63
CA LYS A 10 13.14 9.68 -6.44
C LYS A 10 12.32 10.63 -5.60
N ALA A 11 12.44 10.48 -4.30
CA ALA A 11 11.85 11.39 -3.34
C ALA A 11 12.91 11.73 -2.29
N LYS A 12 12.79 12.93 -1.73
CA LYS A 12 13.68 13.41 -0.68
C LYS A 12 12.87 13.76 0.55
N ALA A 13 13.32 13.34 1.71
CA ALA A 13 12.71 13.68 2.98
C ALA A 13 13.71 14.47 3.83
N THR A 14 13.20 15.39 4.62
CA THR A 14 13.97 16.13 5.63
C THR A 14 13.18 16.15 6.93
N GLY A 15 13.87 16.19 8.08
CA GLY A 15 13.24 16.29 9.39
C GLY A 15 12.54 15.04 9.91
N GLY A 16 12.71 13.91 9.23
CA GLY A 16 12.11 12.65 9.65
C GLY A 16 10.58 12.73 9.70
N ARG A 17 9.99 12.21 10.77
CA ARG A 17 8.52 12.13 10.91
C ARG A 17 7.85 13.50 11.17
N ASP A 18 8.62 14.56 11.42
CA ASP A 18 8.08 15.91 11.67
C ASP A 18 8.53 16.92 10.62
N GLY A 19 9.04 16.46 9.48
CA GLY A 19 9.54 17.33 8.43
C GLY A 19 8.64 17.36 7.21
N ALA A 20 9.22 17.03 6.08
CA ALA A 20 8.52 17.05 4.80
C ALA A 20 9.11 16.02 3.84
N VAL A 21 8.30 15.60 2.87
CA VAL A 21 8.74 14.74 1.77
C VAL A 21 8.26 15.32 0.46
N GLU A 22 9.09 15.18 -0.57
CA GLU A 22 8.80 15.69 -1.90
C GLU A 22 9.44 14.79 -2.95
N THR A 23 8.73 14.48 -4.02
CA THR A 23 9.32 13.81 -5.17
C THR A 23 10.21 14.80 -5.92
N LEU A 24 11.29 14.33 -6.55
CA LEU A 24 12.18 15.23 -7.28
C LEU A 24 11.52 15.84 -8.52
N THR A 25 10.44 15.24 -9.01
CA THR A 25 9.60 15.81 -10.07
C THR A 25 8.71 16.96 -9.55
N GLY A 26 8.54 17.06 -8.23
CA GLY A 26 7.64 18.04 -7.62
C GLY A 26 6.16 17.67 -7.71
N SER A 27 5.82 16.51 -8.29
CA SER A 27 4.43 16.11 -8.49
C SER A 27 3.73 15.70 -7.19
N PHE A 28 4.49 15.32 -6.17
CA PHE A 28 3.98 14.97 -4.85
C PHE A 28 4.81 15.67 -3.78
N LYS A 29 4.12 16.29 -2.82
CA LYS A 29 4.76 17.02 -1.74
C LYS A 29 3.83 17.04 -0.53
N THR A 30 4.34 16.71 0.64
CA THR A 30 3.54 16.77 1.85
C THR A 30 4.38 17.09 3.08
N LYS A 31 3.75 17.77 4.03
CA LYS A 31 4.28 17.97 5.36
C LYS A 31 4.05 16.70 6.18
N LEU A 32 5.00 16.33 7.00
CA LEU A 32 4.90 15.17 7.89
C LEU A 32 4.67 15.61 9.33
N THR A 33 3.92 14.81 10.07
CA THR A 33 3.71 14.99 11.50
C THR A 33 3.68 13.64 12.19
N THR A 34 4.28 13.56 13.36
CA THR A 34 4.29 12.34 14.16
C THR A 34 2.98 12.24 14.94
N PRO A 35 2.24 11.12 14.80
CA PRO A 35 1.00 10.94 15.56
C PRO A 35 1.27 10.88 17.05
N LYS A 36 0.25 11.25 17.84
CA LYS A 36 0.35 11.22 19.31
C LYS A 36 0.64 9.81 19.84
N GLU A 37 0.11 8.80 19.20
CA GLU A 37 0.32 7.39 19.56
C GLU A 37 1.78 6.97 19.45
N LEU A 38 2.58 7.66 18.66
CA LEU A 38 4.02 7.45 18.52
C LEU A 38 4.83 8.49 19.30
N GLY A 39 4.18 9.24 20.19
CA GLY A 39 4.85 10.23 21.04
C GLY A 39 5.00 11.61 20.41
N GLY A 40 4.34 11.85 19.30
CA GLY A 40 4.40 13.14 18.62
C GLY A 40 3.35 14.14 19.09
N ALA A 41 3.40 15.34 18.50
CA ALA A 41 2.43 16.41 18.80
C ALA A 41 1.09 16.20 18.09
N GLY A 42 1.06 15.41 17.04
CA GLY A 42 -0.07 15.30 16.14
C GLY A 42 -0.23 16.56 15.31
N GLY A 43 -1.43 16.81 14.82
CA GLY A 43 -1.72 18.01 14.04
C GLY A 43 -1.78 17.69 12.54
N GLU A 44 -1.70 18.73 11.73
CA GLU A 44 -1.82 18.60 10.28
C GLU A 44 -0.55 18.04 9.65
N GLY A 45 -0.70 17.05 8.82
CA GLY A 45 0.38 16.43 8.09
C GLY A 45 0.11 14.96 7.88
N ASN A 46 0.98 14.34 7.09
CA ASN A 46 0.92 12.92 6.82
C ASN A 46 2.03 12.21 7.58
N ASN A 47 2.05 10.88 7.49
CA ASN A 47 3.11 10.08 8.09
C ASN A 47 3.50 8.94 7.14
N PRO A 48 4.64 8.28 7.36
CA PRO A 48 5.07 7.20 6.49
C PRO A 48 4.07 6.05 6.37
N GLU A 49 3.30 5.77 7.42
CA GLU A 49 2.31 4.70 7.40
C GLU A 49 1.14 5.02 6.48
N GLU A 50 0.71 6.30 6.46
CA GLU A 50 -0.31 6.76 5.51
C GLU A 50 0.18 6.68 4.06
N LEU A 51 1.45 7.01 3.84
CA LEU A 51 2.06 6.92 2.51
C LEU A 51 2.16 5.45 2.06
N PHE A 52 2.56 4.57 2.98
CA PHE A 52 2.64 3.14 2.72
C PHE A 52 1.25 2.57 2.37
N ALA A 53 0.24 2.92 3.17
CA ALA A 53 -1.14 2.48 2.95
C ALA A 53 -1.66 2.97 1.59
N SER A 54 -1.45 4.24 1.27
CA SER A 54 -1.88 4.84 0.00
C SER A 54 -1.20 4.17 -1.19
N GLY A 55 0.11 3.96 -1.11
CA GLY A 55 0.88 3.32 -2.15
C GLY A 55 0.43 1.87 -2.38
N TYR A 56 0.26 1.11 -1.30
CA TYR A 56 -0.14 -0.28 -1.39
C TYR A 56 -1.54 -0.42 -2.00
N ALA A 57 -2.51 0.37 -1.51
CA ALA A 57 -3.87 0.34 -2.04
C ALA A 57 -3.90 0.61 -3.54
N ALA A 58 -3.22 1.65 -3.98
CA ALA A 58 -3.17 2.01 -5.40
C ALA A 58 -2.45 0.95 -6.24
N CYS A 59 -1.32 0.47 -5.76
CA CYS A 59 -0.52 -0.55 -6.44
C CYS A 59 -1.30 -1.86 -6.59
N PHE A 60 -2.05 -2.25 -5.57
CA PHE A 60 -2.83 -3.48 -5.60
C PHE A 60 -3.99 -3.41 -6.61
N ILE A 61 -4.67 -2.27 -6.70
CA ILE A 61 -5.69 -2.08 -7.75
C ILE A 61 -5.04 -2.20 -9.13
N GLY A 62 -3.85 -1.64 -9.30
CA GLY A 62 -3.09 -1.80 -10.53
C GLY A 62 -2.81 -3.26 -10.85
N ALA A 63 -2.44 -4.05 -9.85
CA ALA A 63 -2.22 -5.49 -10.01
C ALA A 63 -3.52 -6.21 -10.39
N MET A 64 -4.65 -5.84 -9.79
CA MET A 64 -5.95 -6.39 -10.15
C MET A 64 -6.29 -6.12 -11.61
N LYS A 65 -6.04 -4.90 -12.07
CA LYS A 65 -6.27 -4.53 -13.48
C LYS A 65 -5.35 -5.30 -14.42
N PHE A 66 -4.10 -5.50 -14.03
CA PHE A 66 -3.15 -6.29 -14.79
C PHE A 66 -3.63 -7.73 -14.96
N VAL A 67 -4.01 -8.38 -13.86
CA VAL A 67 -4.57 -9.74 -13.90
C VAL A 67 -5.84 -9.78 -14.73
N GLY A 68 -6.72 -8.80 -14.55
CA GLY A 68 -7.96 -8.68 -15.31
C GLY A 68 -7.71 -8.61 -16.81
N SER A 69 -6.70 -7.84 -17.24
CA SER A 69 -6.36 -7.76 -18.66
C SER A 69 -5.81 -9.07 -19.21
N GLN A 70 -5.04 -9.82 -18.39
CA GLN A 70 -4.52 -11.12 -18.79
C GLN A 70 -5.62 -12.17 -18.91
N GLU A 71 -6.62 -12.13 -18.05
CA GLU A 71 -7.69 -13.14 -17.99
C GLU A 71 -9.00 -12.66 -18.61
N LYS A 72 -9.00 -11.48 -19.24
CA LYS A 72 -10.18 -10.88 -19.88
C LYS A 72 -11.33 -10.69 -18.89
N ILE A 73 -11.00 -10.26 -17.69
CA ILE A 73 -11.95 -9.90 -16.65
C ILE A 73 -11.98 -8.38 -16.53
N ALA A 74 -13.16 -7.78 -16.69
CA ALA A 74 -13.32 -6.34 -16.53
C ALA A 74 -13.36 -6.01 -15.03
N VAL A 75 -12.36 -5.26 -14.54
CA VAL A 75 -12.35 -4.76 -13.17
C VAL A 75 -13.20 -3.51 -13.12
N PRO A 76 -14.27 -3.47 -12.30
CA PRO A 76 -15.14 -2.29 -12.23
C PRO A 76 -14.38 -1.01 -11.91
N ALA A 77 -14.80 0.10 -12.53
CA ALA A 77 -14.15 1.39 -12.35
C ALA A 77 -14.26 1.93 -10.92
N ASP A 78 -15.28 1.50 -10.19
CA ASP A 78 -15.52 1.89 -8.80
C ASP A 78 -14.90 0.90 -7.77
N THR A 79 -14.02 0.01 -8.24
CA THR A 79 -13.23 -0.84 -7.34
C THR A 79 -12.41 0.03 -6.40
N SER A 80 -12.43 -0.31 -5.13
CA SER A 80 -11.67 0.42 -4.11
C SER A 80 -10.98 -0.54 -3.15
N ILE A 81 -9.90 -0.06 -2.54
CA ILE A 81 -9.19 -0.79 -1.50
C ILE A 81 -8.96 0.15 -0.32
N THR A 82 -9.34 -0.33 0.86
CA THR A 82 -8.97 0.32 2.10
C THR A 82 -7.80 -0.45 2.70
N ALA A 83 -6.65 0.20 2.76
CA ALA A 83 -5.46 -0.39 3.36
C ALA A 83 -5.32 0.11 4.80
N THR A 84 -5.15 -0.81 5.73
CA THR A 84 -4.88 -0.49 7.13
C THR A 84 -3.43 -0.87 7.41
N VAL A 85 -2.64 0.08 7.90
CA VAL A 85 -1.24 -0.13 8.24
C VAL A 85 -1.03 0.24 9.70
N GLY A 86 -0.60 -0.72 10.49
CA GLY A 86 -0.24 -0.51 11.89
C GLY A 86 1.27 -0.55 12.07
N ILE A 87 1.77 0.15 13.07
CA ILE A 87 3.18 0.15 13.44
C ILE A 87 3.32 -0.10 14.94
N GLY A 88 4.32 -0.86 15.31
CA GLY A 88 4.62 -1.12 16.72
C GLY A 88 5.96 -1.82 16.89
N PRO A 89 6.39 -2.00 18.15
CA PRO A 89 7.64 -2.71 18.42
C PRO A 89 7.53 -4.19 18.06
N ARG A 90 8.63 -4.72 17.53
CA ARG A 90 8.75 -6.14 17.20
C ARG A 90 9.31 -6.91 18.40
N SER A 91 8.91 -8.17 18.52
CA SER A 91 9.48 -9.07 19.53
C SER A 91 11.00 -9.24 19.37
N GLU A 92 11.51 -9.17 18.13
CA GLU A 92 12.94 -9.30 17.83
C GLU A 92 13.70 -7.97 17.88
N GLY A 93 13.04 -6.90 18.31
CA GLY A 93 13.63 -5.57 18.38
C GLY A 93 13.28 -4.70 17.18
N GLY A 94 13.40 -3.40 17.36
CA GLY A 94 13.00 -2.43 16.36
C GLY A 94 11.49 -2.34 16.20
N PHE A 95 11.04 -1.78 15.09
CA PHE A 95 9.63 -1.57 14.79
C PHE A 95 9.23 -2.35 13.55
N GLY A 96 7.99 -2.78 13.51
CA GLY A 96 7.44 -3.52 12.39
C GLY A 96 6.07 -3.00 11.99
N LEU A 97 5.60 -3.47 10.84
CA LEU A 97 4.30 -3.08 10.30
C LEU A 97 3.35 -4.28 10.26
N GLU A 98 2.08 -3.98 10.38
CA GLU A 98 0.98 -4.92 10.16
C GLU A 98 0.09 -4.32 9.06
N VAL A 99 -0.37 -5.15 8.12
CA VAL A 99 -1.13 -4.66 6.97
C VAL A 99 -2.40 -5.48 6.76
N ALA A 100 -3.50 -4.81 6.48
CA ALA A 100 -4.73 -5.42 6.01
C ALA A 100 -5.25 -4.66 4.79
N LEU A 101 -5.73 -5.39 3.80
CA LEU A 101 -6.35 -4.82 2.60
C LEU A 101 -7.79 -5.31 2.50
N GLU A 102 -8.73 -4.39 2.51
CA GLU A 102 -10.15 -4.66 2.28
C GLU A 102 -10.50 -4.22 0.88
N VAL A 103 -10.90 -5.18 0.04
CA VAL A 103 -11.14 -4.95 -1.39
C VAL A 103 -12.64 -4.94 -1.66
N SER A 104 -13.13 -3.85 -2.25
CA SER A 104 -14.52 -3.72 -2.69
C SER A 104 -14.54 -3.75 -4.22
N VAL A 105 -15.26 -4.72 -4.79
CA VAL A 105 -15.41 -4.88 -6.24
C VAL A 105 -16.91 -4.92 -6.55
N PRO A 106 -17.56 -3.75 -6.60
CA PRO A 106 -19.01 -3.67 -6.78
C PRO A 106 -19.48 -4.39 -8.06
N GLY A 107 -20.52 -5.20 -7.92
CA GLY A 107 -21.11 -5.91 -9.05
C GLY A 107 -20.42 -7.19 -9.46
N MET A 108 -19.28 -7.52 -8.89
CA MET A 108 -18.61 -8.78 -9.15
C MET A 108 -19.02 -9.84 -8.14
N ASP A 109 -19.21 -11.07 -8.61
CA ASP A 109 -19.46 -12.22 -7.73
C ASP A 109 -18.32 -12.38 -6.72
N LYS A 110 -18.66 -12.66 -5.46
CA LYS A 110 -17.67 -12.69 -4.39
C LYS A 110 -16.55 -13.73 -4.62
N ALA A 111 -16.92 -14.91 -5.08
CA ALA A 111 -15.92 -15.95 -5.36
C ALA A 111 -14.97 -15.53 -6.49
N GLU A 112 -15.50 -14.87 -7.51
CA GLU A 112 -14.73 -14.33 -8.62
C GLU A 112 -13.80 -13.22 -8.17
N ALA A 113 -14.29 -12.32 -7.32
CA ALA A 113 -13.50 -11.25 -6.73
C ALA A 113 -12.38 -11.80 -5.85
N GLU A 114 -12.65 -12.80 -5.04
CA GLU A 114 -11.64 -13.44 -4.20
C GLU A 114 -10.54 -14.11 -5.02
N ALA A 115 -10.91 -14.76 -6.12
CA ALA A 115 -9.92 -15.36 -7.03
C ALA A 115 -9.05 -14.29 -7.68
N LEU A 116 -9.64 -13.19 -8.11
CA LEU A 116 -8.91 -12.05 -8.70
C LEU A 116 -7.94 -11.43 -7.69
N VAL A 117 -8.38 -11.21 -6.45
CA VAL A 117 -7.56 -10.67 -5.37
C VAL A 117 -6.39 -11.59 -5.06
N SER A 118 -6.62 -12.90 -5.00
CA SER A 118 -5.56 -13.89 -4.77
C SER A 118 -4.46 -13.80 -5.82
N LYS A 119 -4.84 -13.70 -7.09
CA LYS A 119 -3.88 -13.56 -8.20
C LYS A 119 -3.18 -12.21 -8.20
N ALA A 120 -3.92 -11.15 -7.88
CA ALA A 120 -3.33 -9.82 -7.77
C ALA A 120 -2.25 -9.77 -6.68
N HIS A 121 -2.46 -10.48 -5.57
CA HIS A 121 -1.48 -10.58 -4.48
C HIS A 121 -0.16 -11.22 -4.95
N GLU A 122 -0.22 -12.13 -5.91
CA GLU A 122 0.98 -12.77 -6.46
C GLU A 122 1.78 -11.85 -7.38
N VAL A 123 1.13 -10.90 -8.04
CA VAL A 123 1.81 -10.03 -9.02
C VAL A 123 2.07 -8.62 -8.51
N CYS A 124 1.40 -8.18 -7.46
CA CYS A 124 1.58 -6.85 -6.90
C CYS A 124 3.01 -6.67 -6.38
N PRO A 125 3.75 -5.65 -6.84
CA PRO A 125 5.13 -5.45 -6.38
C PRO A 125 5.22 -5.18 -4.88
N TYR A 126 4.23 -4.51 -4.27
CA TYR A 126 4.22 -4.30 -2.83
C TYR A 126 3.94 -5.60 -2.09
N SER A 127 3.06 -6.46 -2.61
CA SER A 127 2.84 -7.79 -2.04
C SER A 127 4.09 -8.65 -2.14
N ASN A 128 4.84 -8.52 -3.23
CA ASN A 128 6.11 -9.23 -3.36
C ASN A 128 7.16 -8.71 -2.37
N ALA A 129 7.10 -7.43 -2.02
CA ALA A 129 7.99 -6.85 -1.01
C ALA A 129 7.61 -7.26 0.42
N THR A 130 6.33 -7.53 0.69
CA THR A 130 5.85 -7.88 2.03
C THR A 130 5.82 -9.38 2.29
N ARG A 131 5.60 -10.19 1.27
CA ARG A 131 5.44 -11.65 1.40
C ARG A 131 6.65 -12.28 2.06
N GLY A 132 6.39 -13.14 3.06
CA GLY A 132 7.44 -13.79 3.83
C GLY A 132 8.01 -12.92 4.94
N ASN A 133 7.55 -11.67 5.07
CA ASN A 133 8.01 -10.73 6.09
C ASN A 133 6.84 -10.10 6.87
N ILE A 134 5.82 -9.66 6.18
CA ILE A 134 4.61 -9.10 6.78
C ILE A 134 3.42 -9.95 6.37
N ASP A 135 2.62 -10.39 7.35
CA ASP A 135 1.37 -11.09 7.06
C ASP A 135 0.33 -10.05 6.64
N VAL A 136 -0.02 -10.05 5.36
CA VAL A 136 -1.02 -9.15 4.81
C VAL A 136 -2.37 -9.87 4.83
N LYS A 137 -3.33 -9.30 5.57
CA LYS A 137 -4.69 -9.83 5.63
C LYS A 137 -5.49 -9.28 4.46
N LEU A 138 -5.98 -10.18 3.61
CA LEU A 138 -6.79 -9.81 2.45
C LEU A 138 -8.24 -10.20 2.72
N SER A 139 -9.16 -9.30 2.41
CA SER A 139 -10.60 -9.61 2.48
C SER A 139 -11.32 -8.90 1.34
N VAL A 140 -12.40 -9.55 0.86
CA VAL A 140 -13.34 -8.96 -0.10
C VAL A 140 -14.60 -8.59 0.66
N VAL A 141 -14.98 -7.33 0.59
CA VAL A 141 -16.14 -6.79 1.30
C VAL A 141 -17.28 -6.41 0.35
#